data_34de00814073f5232427fdf079e2b6fc
#
_entry.id   34de00814073f5232427fdf079e2b6fc
#
_cell.length_a   1.000
_cell.length_b   1.000
_cell.length_c   1.000
_cell.angle_alpha   90.00
_cell.angle_beta   90.00
_cell.angle_gamma   90.00
#
_symmetry.space_group_name_H-M   'P 1'
#
loop_
_entity.id
_entity.type
_entity.pdbx_description
1 polymer ?
#
loop_
_entity_poly.entity_id
_entity_poly.type
_entity_poly.pdbx_seq_one_letter_code
_entity_poly.pdbx_strand_id
1 'polypeptide(L)'
;MNVNHPSLSFEVFPPNTAAGTANIKETLDRLQALNPNFISVTCSNNKSNIEETTLKLAGYINNTLKVPAIAHLPAAYLNTQQVTRILTELDSLHIHQLLALRGDIIPEVPRKDDFKYASDLIRFVHAQKPGFKISGACYPEIHPESPDLVSDIRYLKQKVDAGCNQLITQLFFDNDRFFTFKENCALAGIKVPIIAGIMPITNRKQALRLIKTTSAHLPKKFLAIFDKYEHDPASLRTAGLAYAVDQIVDLITRGAAGIHLYTMNHAETAINIQNTIGSLFNSSAQLNN
;
A
#
# COMPACT_ATOMS: atom_id res chain seq x y z
N MET A 1 -0.91 28.22 -11.03
CA MET A 1 -0.23 26.92 -10.89
C MET A 1 -1.29 25.93 -10.40
N ASN A 2 -1.62 24.88 -11.17
CA ASN A 2 -2.47 23.84 -10.65
C ASN A 2 -1.71 23.11 -9.54
N VAL A 3 -2.06 23.36 -8.30
CA VAL A 3 -1.53 22.61 -7.16
C VAL A 3 -2.16 21.21 -7.26
N ASN A 4 -1.41 20.25 -7.77
CA ASN A 4 -1.81 18.85 -7.73
C ASN A 4 -1.72 18.42 -6.26
N HIS A 5 -2.88 18.27 -5.60
CA HIS A 5 -2.93 17.79 -4.23
C HIS A 5 -2.45 16.34 -4.15
N PRO A 6 -1.66 15.97 -3.13
CA PRO A 6 -1.23 14.60 -2.94
C PRO A 6 -2.44 13.71 -2.67
N SER A 7 -2.42 12.49 -3.20
CA SER A 7 -3.48 11.51 -2.94
C SER A 7 -3.38 10.94 -1.52
N LEU A 8 -4.54 10.67 -0.90
CA LEU A 8 -4.64 9.90 0.35
C LEU A 8 -5.34 8.57 0.07
N SER A 9 -4.77 7.47 0.53
CA SER A 9 -5.32 6.14 0.35
C SER A 9 -5.02 5.24 1.53
N PHE A 10 -5.80 4.16 1.67
CA PHE A 10 -5.72 3.26 2.81
C PHE A 10 -5.54 1.83 2.36
N GLU A 11 -4.81 1.04 3.16
CA GLU A 11 -4.76 -0.40 3.02
C GLU A 11 -5.55 -1.06 4.15
N VAL A 12 -6.37 -2.04 3.75
CA VAL A 12 -7.07 -2.95 4.64
C VAL A 12 -6.81 -4.39 4.25
N PHE A 13 -7.05 -5.31 5.16
CA PHE A 13 -6.94 -6.74 4.88
C PHE A 13 -8.24 -7.47 5.22
N PRO A 14 -8.56 -8.54 4.46
CA PRO A 14 -9.73 -9.36 4.73
C PRO A 14 -9.67 -9.96 6.14
N PRO A 15 -10.76 -9.92 6.90
CA PRO A 15 -10.81 -10.52 8.23
C PRO A 15 -10.79 -12.05 8.16
N ASN A 16 -10.12 -12.67 9.13
CA ASN A 16 -10.02 -14.13 9.23
C ASN A 16 -11.00 -14.73 10.26
N THR A 17 -11.82 -13.92 10.91
CA THR A 17 -12.77 -14.33 11.95
C THR A 17 -14.13 -13.68 11.75
N ALA A 18 -15.20 -14.30 12.26
CA ALA A 18 -16.56 -13.73 12.20
C ALA A 18 -16.65 -12.36 12.91
N ALA A 19 -16.01 -12.20 14.06
CA ALA A 19 -15.93 -10.92 14.75
C ALA A 19 -15.18 -9.86 13.91
N GLY A 20 -14.09 -10.25 13.25
CA GLY A 20 -13.35 -9.39 12.31
C GLY A 20 -14.22 -8.96 11.13
N THR A 21 -15.12 -9.84 10.64
CA THR A 21 -16.04 -9.51 9.55
C THR A 21 -17.07 -8.45 9.94
N ALA A 22 -17.55 -8.45 11.18
CA ALA A 22 -18.42 -7.39 11.68
C ALA A 22 -17.66 -6.07 11.81
N ASN A 23 -16.46 -6.12 12.40
CA ASN A 23 -15.65 -4.94 12.65
C ASN A 23 -15.10 -4.29 11.38
N ILE A 24 -14.83 -5.06 10.30
CA ILE A 24 -14.27 -4.49 9.07
C ILE A 24 -15.25 -3.53 8.38
N LYS A 25 -16.55 -3.81 8.43
CA LYS A 25 -17.56 -2.92 7.85
C LYS A 25 -17.56 -1.57 8.54
N GLU A 26 -17.61 -1.54 9.86
CA GLU A 26 -17.52 -0.31 10.65
C GLU A 26 -16.21 0.44 10.36
N THR A 27 -15.10 -0.28 10.29
CA THR A 27 -13.80 0.30 9.93
C THR A 27 -13.86 0.97 8.56
N LEU A 28 -14.43 0.30 7.56
CA LEU A 28 -14.54 0.81 6.20
C LEU A 28 -15.47 2.02 6.09
N ASP A 29 -16.61 2.02 6.78
CA ASP A 29 -17.52 3.17 6.83
C ASP A 29 -16.82 4.41 7.39
N ARG A 30 -16.00 4.22 8.43
CA ARG A 30 -15.21 5.30 9.04
C ARG A 30 -14.05 5.76 8.15
N LEU A 31 -13.40 4.86 7.41
CA LEU A 31 -12.36 5.21 6.44
C LEU A 31 -12.94 5.92 5.22
N GLN A 32 -14.12 5.50 4.73
CA GLN A 32 -14.83 6.17 3.63
C GLN A 32 -15.12 7.64 3.95
N ALA A 33 -15.53 7.94 5.19
CA ALA A 33 -15.83 9.30 5.63
C ALA A 33 -14.62 10.26 5.53
N LEU A 34 -13.40 9.74 5.39
CA LEU A 34 -12.18 10.52 5.17
C LEU A 34 -11.92 10.85 3.69
N ASN A 35 -12.83 10.48 2.78
CA ASN A 35 -12.77 10.70 1.34
C ASN A 35 -11.43 10.27 0.68
N PRO A 36 -11.00 9.01 0.85
CA PRO A 36 -9.76 8.54 0.24
C PRO A 36 -9.88 8.45 -1.28
N ASN A 37 -8.76 8.62 -1.98
CA ASN A 37 -8.68 8.43 -3.43
C ASN A 37 -8.91 6.97 -3.82
N PHE A 38 -8.50 6.03 -2.98
CA PHE A 38 -8.79 4.60 -3.10
C PHE A 38 -8.54 3.87 -1.77
N ILE A 39 -9.10 2.66 -1.67
CA ILE A 39 -8.77 1.71 -0.61
C ILE A 39 -8.24 0.43 -1.26
N SER A 40 -7.05 -0.01 -0.87
CA SER A 40 -6.49 -1.29 -1.32
C SER A 40 -6.84 -2.41 -0.36
N VAL A 41 -7.08 -3.60 -0.91
CA VAL A 41 -7.40 -4.80 -0.15
C VAL A 41 -6.31 -5.83 -0.35
N THR A 42 -5.62 -6.20 0.74
CA THR A 42 -4.57 -7.22 0.66
C THR A 42 -5.14 -8.60 0.36
N CYS A 43 -4.29 -9.48 -0.15
CA CYS A 43 -4.62 -10.88 -0.25
C CYS A 43 -4.40 -11.56 1.11
N SER A 44 -5.38 -12.33 1.59
CA SER A 44 -5.23 -13.12 2.83
C SER A 44 -4.13 -14.18 2.65
N ASN A 45 -3.50 -14.58 3.76
CA ASN A 45 -2.48 -15.65 3.75
C ASN A 45 -3.03 -17.01 3.27
N ASN A 46 -4.35 -17.17 3.22
CA ASN A 46 -5.01 -18.35 2.68
C ASN A 46 -5.25 -18.16 1.17
N LYS A 47 -4.17 -18.30 0.40
CA LYS A 47 -4.03 -17.98 -1.03
C LYS A 47 -4.98 -18.74 -1.97
N SER A 48 -5.70 -19.74 -1.48
CA SER A 48 -6.67 -20.54 -2.24
C SER A 48 -8.03 -19.84 -2.43
N ASN A 49 -8.28 -18.72 -1.77
CA ASN A 49 -9.62 -18.12 -1.69
C ASN A 49 -9.63 -16.59 -1.89
N ILE A 50 -8.85 -16.10 -2.89
CA ILE A 50 -8.77 -14.67 -3.23
C ILE A 50 -10.16 -14.12 -3.55
N GLU A 51 -10.96 -14.87 -4.29
CA GLU A 51 -12.29 -14.48 -4.75
C GLU A 51 -13.24 -14.27 -3.57
N GLU A 52 -13.28 -15.21 -2.62
CA GLU A 52 -14.19 -15.12 -1.47
C GLU A 52 -13.77 -14.10 -0.41
N THR A 53 -12.52 -13.70 -0.39
CA THR A 53 -12.01 -12.78 0.64
C THR A 53 -11.68 -11.40 0.07
N THR A 54 -10.64 -11.32 -0.75
CA THR A 54 -10.14 -10.04 -1.28
C THR A 54 -11.12 -9.41 -2.25
N LEU A 55 -11.66 -10.16 -3.22
CA LEU A 55 -12.57 -9.61 -4.23
C LEU A 55 -13.92 -9.25 -3.63
N LYS A 56 -14.46 -10.05 -2.72
CA LYS A 56 -15.69 -9.73 -2.00
C LYS A 56 -15.59 -8.42 -1.21
N LEU A 57 -14.47 -8.20 -0.51
CA LEU A 57 -14.25 -6.98 0.25
C LEU A 57 -14.01 -5.79 -0.69
N ALA A 58 -13.23 -5.95 -1.75
CA ALA A 58 -13.01 -4.93 -2.76
C ALA A 58 -14.32 -4.54 -3.47
N GLY A 59 -15.19 -5.53 -3.78
CA GLY A 59 -16.52 -5.30 -4.33
C GLY A 59 -17.42 -4.48 -3.40
N TYR A 60 -17.39 -4.74 -2.10
CA TYR A 60 -18.10 -3.94 -1.11
C TYR A 60 -17.61 -2.49 -1.09
N ILE A 61 -16.29 -2.27 -1.05
CA ILE A 61 -15.68 -0.95 -1.07
C ILE A 61 -16.08 -0.19 -2.35
N ASN A 62 -15.93 -0.83 -3.51
CA ASN A 62 -16.18 -0.18 -4.79
C ASN A 62 -17.66 0.08 -5.05
N ASN A 63 -18.53 -0.91 -4.80
CA ASN A 63 -19.92 -0.88 -5.23
C ASN A 63 -20.89 -0.38 -4.15
N THR A 64 -20.58 -0.59 -2.88
CA THR A 64 -21.44 -0.14 -1.77
C THR A 64 -20.95 1.20 -1.21
N LEU A 65 -19.67 1.30 -0.87
CA LEU A 65 -19.11 2.53 -0.29
C LEU A 65 -18.76 3.59 -1.35
N LYS A 66 -18.76 3.22 -2.63
CA LYS A 66 -18.42 4.13 -3.75
C LYS A 66 -17.02 4.74 -3.64
N VAL A 67 -16.10 4.02 -3.03
CA VAL A 67 -14.66 4.35 -2.98
C VAL A 67 -13.95 3.46 -4.00
N PRO A 68 -13.08 4.00 -4.88
CA PRO A 68 -12.29 3.16 -5.79
C PRO A 68 -11.51 2.09 -5.03
N ALA A 69 -11.65 0.82 -5.41
CA ALA A 69 -10.97 -0.29 -4.77
C ALA A 69 -9.79 -0.78 -5.62
N ILE A 70 -8.68 -1.13 -4.96
CA ILE A 70 -7.53 -1.81 -5.56
C ILE A 70 -7.39 -3.19 -4.93
N ALA A 71 -7.56 -4.26 -5.72
CA ALA A 71 -7.35 -5.61 -5.23
C ALA A 71 -5.87 -6.03 -5.36
N HIS A 72 -5.27 -6.57 -4.30
CA HIS A 72 -3.93 -7.15 -4.38
C HIS A 72 -4.00 -8.50 -5.07
N LEU A 73 -3.12 -8.72 -6.03
CA LEU A 73 -3.02 -9.96 -6.78
C LEU A 73 -1.60 -10.53 -6.72
N PRO A 74 -1.33 -11.50 -5.82
CA PRO A 74 -0.04 -12.17 -5.72
C PRO A 74 0.05 -13.34 -6.71
N ALA A 75 1.01 -13.30 -7.62
CA ALA A 75 1.12 -14.23 -8.75
C ALA A 75 1.75 -15.59 -8.42
N ALA A 76 2.58 -15.69 -7.39
CA ALA A 76 3.45 -16.86 -7.15
C ALA A 76 2.72 -18.22 -7.10
N TYR A 77 1.43 -18.23 -6.78
CA TYR A 77 0.62 -19.44 -6.62
C TYR A 77 -0.59 -19.48 -7.56
N LEU A 78 -0.62 -18.61 -8.57
CA LEU A 78 -1.68 -18.53 -9.57
C LEU A 78 -1.14 -18.95 -10.95
N ASN A 79 -1.99 -19.65 -11.70
CA ASN A 79 -1.74 -19.88 -13.11
C ASN A 79 -2.53 -18.88 -13.98
N THR A 80 -2.27 -18.88 -15.28
CA THR A 80 -2.93 -17.98 -16.25
C THR A 80 -4.44 -18.10 -16.24
N GLN A 81 -4.99 -19.30 -16.11
CA GLN A 81 -6.44 -19.53 -16.06
C GLN A 81 -7.07 -18.91 -14.82
N GLN A 82 -6.43 -19.06 -13.66
CA GLN A 82 -6.88 -18.46 -12.41
C GLN A 82 -6.84 -16.94 -12.47
N VAL A 83 -5.75 -16.36 -13.00
CA VAL A 83 -5.65 -14.91 -13.17
C VAL A 83 -6.72 -14.41 -14.13
N THR A 84 -6.96 -15.08 -15.26
CA THR A 84 -8.03 -14.70 -16.21
C THR A 84 -9.40 -14.70 -15.55
N ARG A 85 -9.72 -15.73 -14.71
CA ARG A 85 -10.97 -15.78 -13.95
C ARG A 85 -11.10 -14.61 -12.98
N ILE A 86 -10.03 -14.32 -12.21
CA ILE A 86 -10.00 -13.20 -11.28
C ILE A 86 -10.22 -11.86 -12.01
N LEU A 87 -9.58 -11.66 -13.17
CA LEU A 87 -9.78 -10.45 -13.97
C LEU A 87 -11.21 -10.31 -14.50
N THR A 88 -11.85 -11.42 -14.86
CA THR A 88 -13.27 -11.45 -15.27
C THR A 88 -14.17 -11.08 -14.09
N GLU A 89 -13.88 -11.57 -12.89
CA GLU A 89 -14.65 -11.24 -11.69
C GLU A 89 -14.45 -9.78 -11.28
N LEU A 90 -13.22 -9.26 -11.32
CA LEU A 90 -12.96 -7.83 -11.10
C LEU A 90 -13.74 -6.95 -12.07
N ASP A 91 -13.79 -7.31 -13.35
CA ASP A 91 -14.58 -6.62 -14.37
C ASP A 91 -16.08 -6.62 -14.03
N SER A 92 -16.63 -7.78 -13.60
CA SER A 92 -18.02 -7.91 -13.18
C SER A 92 -18.36 -7.07 -11.96
N LEU A 93 -17.38 -6.82 -11.10
CA LEU A 93 -17.47 -5.93 -9.94
C LEU A 93 -17.18 -4.44 -10.28
N HIS A 94 -16.97 -4.12 -11.57
CA HIS A 94 -16.56 -2.78 -12.02
C HIS A 94 -15.27 -2.28 -11.36
N ILE A 95 -14.36 -3.18 -11.01
CA ILE A 95 -13.05 -2.87 -10.44
C ILE A 95 -12.00 -3.03 -11.54
N HIS A 96 -11.46 -1.92 -12.01
CA HIS A 96 -10.45 -1.89 -13.07
C HIS A 96 -9.07 -1.47 -12.55
N GLN A 97 -8.81 -1.74 -11.28
CA GLN A 97 -7.55 -1.41 -10.61
C GLN A 97 -7.07 -2.60 -9.78
N LEU A 98 -5.78 -2.91 -9.89
CA LEU A 98 -5.14 -3.95 -9.07
C LEU A 98 -3.71 -3.57 -8.68
N LEU A 99 -3.23 -4.16 -7.58
CA LEU A 99 -1.82 -4.11 -7.18
C LEU A 99 -1.20 -5.48 -7.49
N ALA A 100 -0.34 -5.50 -8.51
CA ALA A 100 0.35 -6.70 -8.94
C ALA A 100 1.58 -6.97 -8.06
N LEU A 101 1.59 -8.12 -7.43
CA LEU A 101 2.65 -8.59 -6.55
C LEU A 101 3.19 -9.94 -7.04
N ARG A 102 4.44 -10.25 -6.71
CA ARG A 102 4.90 -11.64 -6.78
C ARG A 102 4.21 -12.46 -5.68
N GLY A 103 4.09 -11.90 -4.51
CA GLY A 103 3.71 -12.56 -3.27
C GLY A 103 4.92 -13.20 -2.57
N ASP A 104 4.75 -13.49 -1.27
CA ASP A 104 5.78 -14.13 -0.45
C ASP A 104 5.97 -15.59 -0.86
N ILE A 105 7.20 -16.06 -0.78
CA ILE A 105 7.55 -17.45 -1.05
C ILE A 105 7.39 -18.25 0.25
N ILE A 106 6.52 -19.25 0.21
CA ILE A 106 6.31 -20.19 1.32
C ILE A 106 7.06 -21.48 0.96
N PRO A 107 8.09 -21.87 1.71
CA PRO A 107 8.96 -23.01 1.34
C PRO A 107 8.19 -24.32 1.08
N GLU A 108 7.12 -24.58 1.84
CA GLU A 108 6.36 -25.83 1.79
C GLU A 108 5.26 -25.83 0.71
N VAL A 109 5.03 -24.71 0.02
CA VAL A 109 3.98 -24.57 -0.98
C VAL A 109 4.58 -24.48 -2.38
N PRO A 110 4.27 -25.45 -3.29
CA PRO A 110 4.77 -25.41 -4.65
C PRO A 110 4.28 -24.16 -5.38
N ARG A 111 5.21 -23.43 -5.98
CA ARG A 111 4.89 -22.28 -6.84
C ARG A 111 4.29 -22.76 -8.15
N LYS A 112 3.52 -21.89 -8.81
CA LYS A 112 3.18 -22.03 -10.22
C LYS A 112 4.27 -21.39 -11.07
N ASP A 113 4.49 -21.93 -12.26
CA ASP A 113 5.57 -21.47 -13.15
C ASP A 113 5.13 -20.37 -14.13
N ASP A 114 3.83 -20.07 -14.19
CA ASP A 114 3.26 -19.10 -15.13
C ASP A 114 3.78 -17.67 -14.89
N PHE A 115 4.00 -17.28 -13.63
CA PHE A 115 4.44 -15.95 -13.25
C PHE A 115 5.59 -16.02 -12.24
N LYS A 116 6.80 -15.80 -12.71
CA LYS A 116 7.99 -15.83 -11.86
C LYS A 116 8.14 -14.53 -11.04
N TYR A 117 7.77 -13.40 -11.64
CA TYR A 117 7.89 -12.05 -11.08
C TYR A 117 6.59 -11.27 -11.26
N ALA A 118 6.44 -10.19 -10.47
CA ALA A 118 5.30 -9.27 -10.63
C ALA A 118 5.24 -8.65 -12.04
N SER A 119 6.39 -8.43 -12.70
CA SER A 119 6.44 -7.94 -14.08
C SER A 119 5.79 -8.88 -15.09
N ASP A 120 5.83 -10.19 -14.85
CA ASP A 120 5.19 -11.17 -15.74
C ASP A 120 3.67 -11.09 -15.60
N LEU A 121 3.17 -10.98 -14.36
CA LEU A 121 1.76 -10.74 -14.09
C LEU A 121 1.29 -9.41 -14.72
N ILE A 122 2.05 -8.33 -14.54
CA ILE A 122 1.70 -7.01 -15.10
C ILE A 122 1.57 -7.10 -16.62
N ARG A 123 2.54 -7.71 -17.30
CA ARG A 123 2.52 -7.89 -18.76
C ARG A 123 1.30 -8.69 -19.19
N PHE A 124 0.99 -9.78 -18.49
CA PHE A 124 -0.18 -10.60 -18.78
C PHE A 124 -1.48 -9.84 -18.60
N VAL A 125 -1.65 -9.14 -17.47
CA VAL A 125 -2.86 -8.33 -17.19
C VAL A 125 -3.01 -7.22 -18.22
N HIS A 126 -1.93 -6.49 -18.54
CA HIS A 126 -1.95 -5.41 -19.51
C HIS A 126 -2.35 -5.91 -20.91
N ALA A 127 -1.88 -7.08 -21.30
CA ALA A 127 -2.25 -7.70 -22.60
C ALA A 127 -3.71 -8.16 -22.62
N GLN A 128 -4.23 -8.74 -21.53
CA GLN A 128 -5.60 -9.26 -21.44
C GLN A 128 -6.65 -8.15 -21.20
N LYS A 129 -6.30 -7.13 -20.45
CA LYS A 129 -7.17 -6.04 -20.02
C LYS A 129 -6.45 -4.69 -20.10
N PRO A 130 -6.25 -4.12 -21.30
CA PRO A 130 -5.51 -2.86 -21.49
C PRO A 130 -6.09 -1.66 -20.74
N GLY A 131 -7.38 -1.70 -20.36
CA GLY A 131 -8.07 -0.66 -19.61
C GLY A 131 -7.82 -0.72 -18.08
N PHE A 132 -7.15 -1.77 -17.57
CA PHE A 132 -6.85 -1.86 -16.15
C PHE A 132 -5.70 -0.93 -15.76
N LYS A 133 -5.85 -0.24 -14.63
CA LYS A 133 -4.76 0.49 -13.97
C LYS A 133 -4.01 -0.46 -13.04
N ILE A 134 -2.73 -0.65 -13.29
CA ILE A 134 -1.92 -1.61 -12.55
C ILE A 134 -0.94 -0.87 -11.65
N SER A 135 -1.07 -1.08 -10.35
CA SER A 135 -0.10 -0.63 -9.36
C SER A 135 0.97 -1.71 -9.14
N GLY A 136 2.18 -1.28 -8.83
CA GLY A 136 3.27 -2.17 -8.45
C GLY A 136 3.88 -1.77 -7.10
N ALA A 137 4.37 -2.74 -6.33
CA ALA A 137 5.15 -2.46 -5.13
C ALA A 137 6.59 -2.05 -5.48
N CYS A 138 7.15 -1.13 -4.70
CA CYS A 138 8.56 -0.72 -4.77
C CYS A 138 9.15 -0.54 -3.36
N TYR A 139 10.47 -0.44 -3.27
CA TYR A 139 11.21 -0.48 -2.00
C TYR A 139 12.18 0.68 -1.92
N PRO A 140 11.93 1.71 -1.08
CA PRO A 140 12.88 2.82 -0.90
C PRO A 140 14.25 2.38 -0.40
N GLU A 141 14.34 1.24 0.28
CA GLU A 141 15.55 0.71 0.91
C GLU A 141 16.09 -0.57 0.28
N ILE A 142 15.81 -0.80 -1.00
CA ILE A 142 16.16 -2.00 -1.76
C ILE A 142 15.32 -3.23 -1.34
N HIS A 143 14.85 -3.99 -2.30
CA HIS A 143 14.18 -5.26 -2.05
C HIS A 143 15.16 -6.27 -1.42
N PRO A 144 14.80 -6.99 -0.34
CA PRO A 144 15.72 -7.91 0.34
C PRO A 144 16.36 -8.99 -0.54
N GLU A 145 15.70 -9.37 -1.63
CA GLU A 145 16.20 -10.35 -2.59
C GLU A 145 16.95 -9.73 -3.77
N SER A 146 17.03 -8.39 -3.86
CA SER A 146 17.82 -7.72 -4.89
C SER A 146 19.32 -7.72 -4.48
N PRO A 147 20.24 -8.03 -5.39
CA PRO A 147 21.65 -8.09 -5.05
C PRO A 147 22.24 -6.72 -4.73
N ASP A 148 21.71 -5.66 -5.34
CA ASP A 148 22.16 -4.28 -5.19
C ASP A 148 21.09 -3.28 -5.66
N LEU A 149 21.34 -1.98 -5.38
CA LEU A 149 20.45 -0.88 -5.75
C LEU A 149 20.23 -0.78 -7.27
N VAL A 150 21.29 -0.96 -8.07
CA VAL A 150 21.19 -0.83 -9.53
C VAL A 150 20.29 -1.91 -10.11
N SER A 151 20.44 -3.13 -9.62
CA SER A 151 19.61 -4.27 -10.01
C SER A 151 18.15 -4.06 -9.59
N ASP A 152 17.92 -3.54 -8.38
CA ASP A 152 16.58 -3.28 -7.86
C ASP A 152 15.85 -2.24 -8.73
N ILE A 153 16.49 -1.11 -9.03
CA ILE A 153 15.92 -0.07 -9.90
C ILE A 153 15.70 -0.61 -11.32
N ARG A 154 16.60 -1.45 -11.85
CA ARG A 154 16.41 -2.08 -13.17
C ARG A 154 15.20 -3.02 -13.17
N TYR A 155 14.99 -3.83 -12.14
CA TYR A 155 13.82 -4.69 -12.02
C TYR A 155 12.53 -3.88 -11.87
N LEU A 156 12.60 -2.75 -11.15
CA LEU A 156 11.48 -1.84 -11.04
C LEU A 156 11.14 -1.20 -12.39
N LYS A 157 12.15 -0.79 -13.16
CA LYS A 157 11.97 -0.27 -14.53
C LYS A 157 11.29 -1.30 -15.43
N GLN A 158 11.71 -2.57 -15.39
CA GLN A 158 11.06 -3.65 -16.14
C GLN A 158 9.58 -3.82 -15.76
N LYS A 159 9.24 -3.63 -14.48
CA LYS A 159 7.86 -3.65 -13.98
C LYS A 159 7.03 -2.50 -14.57
N VAL A 160 7.61 -1.29 -14.62
CA VAL A 160 6.95 -0.12 -15.22
C VAL A 160 6.79 -0.29 -16.73
N ASP A 161 7.82 -0.76 -17.42
CA ASP A 161 7.77 -1.01 -18.87
C ASP A 161 6.79 -2.14 -19.26
N ALA A 162 6.47 -3.04 -18.34
CA ALA A 162 5.46 -4.07 -18.52
C ALA A 162 4.01 -3.52 -18.48
N GLY A 163 3.80 -2.25 -18.09
CA GLY A 163 2.49 -1.61 -18.04
C GLY A 163 2.04 -1.13 -16.66
N CYS A 164 2.94 -1.04 -15.68
CA CYS A 164 2.61 -0.49 -14.37
C CYS A 164 2.36 1.02 -14.45
N ASN A 165 1.23 1.50 -13.90
CA ASN A 165 0.78 2.88 -14.00
C ASN A 165 1.15 3.74 -12.78
N GLN A 166 1.38 3.12 -11.63
CA GLN A 166 1.82 3.77 -10.39
C GLN A 166 2.58 2.79 -9.50
N LEU A 167 3.35 3.32 -8.58
CA LEU A 167 4.10 2.55 -7.60
C LEU A 167 3.63 2.91 -6.19
N ILE A 168 3.54 1.90 -5.32
CA ILE A 168 3.28 2.09 -3.89
C ILE A 168 4.49 1.52 -3.15
N THR A 169 5.09 2.31 -2.26
CA THR A 169 6.29 1.85 -1.57
C THR A 169 5.96 0.88 -0.46
N GLN A 170 6.88 -0.02 -0.15
CA GLN A 170 6.93 -0.68 1.14
C GLN A 170 7.11 0.40 2.22
N LEU A 171 6.68 0.11 3.46
CA LEU A 171 6.88 1.00 4.58
C LEU A 171 8.36 1.36 4.77
N PHE A 172 8.61 2.57 5.20
CA PHE A 172 9.93 3.12 5.56
C PHE A 172 9.75 4.17 6.65
N PHE A 173 10.84 4.55 7.33
CA PHE A 173 10.80 5.51 8.43
C PHE A 173 11.71 6.71 8.21
N ASP A 174 12.54 6.66 7.17
CA ASP A 174 13.50 7.69 6.80
C ASP A 174 13.09 8.31 5.45
N ASN A 175 12.63 9.57 5.48
CA ASN A 175 12.17 10.25 4.27
C ASN A 175 13.30 10.53 3.27
N ASP A 176 14.54 10.66 3.71
CA ASP A 176 15.67 10.87 2.80
C ASP A 176 15.93 9.62 1.95
N ARG A 177 15.67 8.41 2.49
CA ARG A 177 15.67 7.17 1.71
C ARG A 177 14.63 7.19 0.59
N PHE A 178 13.43 7.66 0.89
CA PHE A 178 12.37 7.79 -0.11
C PHE A 178 12.76 8.76 -1.23
N PHE A 179 13.31 9.93 -0.90
CA PHE A 179 13.65 10.90 -1.92
C PHE A 179 14.87 10.49 -2.74
N THR A 180 15.90 9.90 -2.14
CA THR A 180 17.01 9.28 -2.86
C THR A 180 16.52 8.19 -3.83
N PHE A 181 15.60 7.33 -3.37
CA PHE A 181 14.97 6.33 -4.23
C PHE A 181 14.20 6.97 -5.39
N LYS A 182 13.42 8.02 -5.14
CA LYS A 182 12.67 8.76 -6.17
C LYS A 182 13.60 9.37 -7.22
N GLU A 183 14.73 9.94 -6.80
CA GLU A 183 15.76 10.46 -7.70
C GLU A 183 16.37 9.34 -8.57
N ASN A 184 16.73 8.21 -7.98
CA ASN A 184 17.25 7.05 -8.71
C ASN A 184 16.22 6.51 -9.73
N CYS A 185 14.94 6.48 -9.36
CA CYS A 185 13.85 6.13 -10.27
C CYS A 185 13.78 7.09 -11.46
N ALA A 186 13.86 8.41 -11.20
CA ALA A 186 13.83 9.43 -12.25
C ALA A 186 15.03 9.30 -13.21
N LEU A 187 16.24 9.08 -12.69
CA LEU A 187 17.45 8.83 -13.48
C LEU A 187 17.32 7.58 -14.35
N ALA A 188 16.64 6.54 -13.88
CA ALA A 188 16.35 5.33 -14.64
C ALA A 188 15.18 5.48 -15.63
N GLY A 189 14.59 6.67 -15.75
CA GLY A 189 13.45 6.94 -16.64
C GLY A 189 12.11 6.39 -16.15
N ILE A 190 11.96 6.14 -14.86
CA ILE A 190 10.68 5.79 -14.23
C ILE A 190 9.92 7.09 -13.96
N LYS A 191 8.80 7.29 -14.68
CA LYS A 191 8.01 8.54 -14.66
C LYS A 191 6.63 8.38 -14.00
N VAL A 192 6.25 7.16 -13.64
CA VAL A 192 4.96 6.90 -12.99
C VAL A 192 4.97 7.47 -11.56
N PRO A 193 3.80 7.91 -11.03
CA PRO A 193 3.72 8.41 -9.67
C PRO A 193 4.15 7.34 -8.65
N ILE A 194 4.88 7.79 -7.63
CA ILE A 194 5.33 6.97 -6.50
C ILE A 194 4.59 7.46 -5.25
N ILE A 195 3.74 6.60 -4.70
CA ILE A 195 2.93 6.86 -3.50
C ILE A 195 3.69 6.31 -2.29
N ALA A 196 3.87 7.12 -1.27
CA ALA A 196 4.60 6.75 -0.07
C ALA A 196 3.74 5.90 0.87
N GLY A 197 4.15 4.68 1.14
CA GLY A 197 3.52 3.76 2.09
C GLY A 197 3.96 4.06 3.52
N ILE A 198 3.05 4.47 4.38
CA ILE A 198 3.32 4.87 5.76
C ILE A 198 2.58 3.94 6.72
N MET A 199 3.31 3.40 7.69
CA MET A 199 2.76 2.60 8.77
C MET A 199 2.96 3.31 10.11
N PRO A 200 1.92 3.94 10.65
CA PRO A 200 2.00 4.53 11.99
C PRO A 200 2.19 3.43 13.05
N ILE A 201 3.21 3.54 13.87
CA ILE A 201 3.51 2.58 14.94
C ILE A 201 2.84 3.04 16.22
N THR A 202 1.78 2.35 16.62
CA THR A 202 0.92 2.75 17.73
C THR A 202 0.94 1.81 18.93
N ASN A 203 1.69 0.70 18.85
CA ASN A 203 1.82 -0.23 19.96
C ASN A 203 3.13 -1.03 19.90
N ARG A 204 3.55 -1.53 21.08
CA ARG A 204 4.80 -2.26 21.28
C ARG A 204 4.90 -3.53 20.43
N LYS A 205 3.80 -4.31 20.35
CA LYS A 205 3.77 -5.56 19.59
C LYS A 205 4.04 -5.31 18.11
N GLN A 206 3.44 -4.27 17.54
CA GLN A 206 3.65 -3.83 16.17
C GLN A 206 5.10 -3.41 15.93
N ALA A 207 5.67 -2.57 16.82
CA ALA A 207 7.05 -2.13 16.73
C ALA A 207 8.03 -3.31 16.76
N LEU A 208 7.90 -4.21 17.74
CA LEU A 208 8.76 -5.39 17.88
C LEU A 208 8.66 -6.34 16.68
N ARG A 209 7.43 -6.56 16.16
CA ARG A 209 7.25 -7.35 14.94
C ARG A 209 8.01 -6.72 13.78
N LEU A 210 7.87 -5.42 13.61
CA LEU A 210 8.48 -4.67 12.53
C LEU A 210 10.01 -4.75 12.61
N ILE A 211 10.61 -4.49 13.78
CA ILE A 211 12.06 -4.62 14.01
C ILE A 211 12.58 -6.02 13.63
N LYS A 212 11.77 -7.06 13.85
CA LYS A 212 12.16 -8.45 13.57
C LYS A 212 11.98 -8.87 12.12
N THR A 213 11.00 -8.30 11.40
CA THR A 213 10.55 -8.81 10.09
C THR A 213 10.90 -7.91 8.92
N THR A 214 11.35 -6.68 9.18
CA THR A 214 11.73 -5.75 8.13
C THR A 214 13.23 -5.46 8.16
N SER A 215 13.81 -5.26 6.98
CA SER A 215 15.15 -4.70 6.80
C SER A 215 15.13 -3.17 6.77
N ALA A 216 13.99 -2.53 7.08
CA ALA A 216 13.87 -1.08 7.04
C ALA A 216 14.81 -0.40 8.05
N HIS A 217 15.46 0.67 7.60
CA HIS A 217 16.27 1.51 8.46
C HIS A 217 15.40 2.21 9.51
N LEU A 218 15.76 2.05 10.77
CA LEU A 218 15.07 2.70 11.89
C LEU A 218 15.87 3.92 12.34
N PRO A 219 15.40 5.15 12.07
CA PRO A 219 16.09 6.36 12.49
C PRO A 219 16.26 6.46 14.00
N LYS A 220 17.33 7.10 14.47
CA LYS A 220 17.57 7.29 15.90
C LYS A 220 16.38 7.92 16.64
N LYS A 221 15.68 8.88 16.00
CA LYS A 221 14.46 9.51 16.55
C LYS A 221 13.37 8.47 16.82
N PHE A 222 13.15 7.52 15.88
CA PHE A 222 12.17 6.45 16.05
C PHE A 222 12.54 5.50 17.19
N LEU A 223 13.81 5.06 17.23
CA LEU A 223 14.31 4.17 18.29
C LEU A 223 14.20 4.82 19.66
N ALA A 224 14.56 6.10 19.79
CA ALA A 224 14.44 6.84 21.05
C ALA A 224 12.98 6.95 21.56
N ILE A 225 12.00 7.11 20.66
CA ILE A 225 10.58 7.08 21.01
C ILE A 225 10.21 5.70 21.54
N PHE A 226 10.62 4.64 20.86
CA PHE A 226 10.32 3.28 21.24
C PHE A 226 10.94 2.95 22.60
N ASP A 227 12.24 3.18 22.79
CA ASP A 227 12.95 2.90 24.04
C ASP A 227 12.35 3.66 25.23
N LYS A 228 11.90 4.90 25.01
CA LYS A 228 11.31 5.72 26.08
C LYS A 228 9.92 5.25 26.50
N TYR A 229 9.09 4.83 25.54
CA TYR A 229 7.65 4.64 25.75
C TYR A 229 7.16 3.21 25.55
N GLU A 230 8.05 2.22 25.29
CA GLU A 230 7.62 0.85 24.97
C GLU A 230 6.76 0.18 26.06
N HIS A 231 6.87 0.62 27.31
CA HIS A 231 6.10 0.13 28.46
C HIS A 231 4.91 1.03 28.84
N ASP A 232 4.73 2.16 28.15
CA ASP A 232 3.59 3.07 28.30
C ASP A 232 2.77 3.11 27.01
N PRO A 233 1.69 2.29 26.88
CA PRO A 233 0.92 2.21 25.64
C PRO A 233 0.28 3.51 25.18
N ALA A 234 -0.12 4.38 26.09
CA ALA A 234 -0.75 5.65 25.76
C ALA A 234 0.27 6.64 25.17
N SER A 235 1.41 6.78 25.84
CA SER A 235 2.51 7.62 25.36
C SER A 235 3.13 7.10 24.07
N LEU A 236 3.32 5.78 23.94
CA LEU A 236 3.82 5.17 22.70
C LEU A 236 2.89 5.43 21.52
N ARG A 237 1.56 5.29 21.71
CA ARG A 237 0.57 5.60 20.68
C ARG A 237 0.66 7.06 20.26
N THR A 238 0.69 7.98 21.21
CA THR A 238 0.76 9.43 20.94
C THR A 238 2.05 9.81 20.20
N ALA A 239 3.19 9.34 20.68
CA ALA A 239 4.49 9.63 20.06
C ALA A 239 4.64 8.98 18.68
N GLY A 240 4.12 7.77 18.50
CA GLY A 240 4.12 7.09 17.20
C GLY A 240 3.22 7.77 16.16
N LEU A 241 2.05 8.28 16.57
CA LEU A 241 1.21 9.09 15.69
C LEU A 241 1.87 10.42 15.33
N ALA A 242 2.47 11.10 16.29
CA ALA A 242 3.21 12.36 16.06
C ALA A 242 4.38 12.15 15.09
N TYR A 243 5.10 11.04 15.22
CA TYR A 243 6.16 10.67 14.27
C TYR A 243 5.61 10.48 12.85
N ALA A 244 4.50 9.73 12.68
CA ALA A 244 3.90 9.52 11.37
C ALA A 244 3.37 10.81 10.75
N VAL A 245 2.78 11.70 11.54
CA VAL A 245 2.34 13.03 11.08
C VAL A 245 3.51 13.86 10.59
N ASP A 246 4.60 13.94 11.35
CA ASP A 246 5.84 14.66 10.98
C ASP A 246 6.40 14.10 9.65
N GLN A 247 6.47 12.77 9.54
CA GLN A 247 6.90 12.08 8.32
C GLN A 247 6.03 12.44 7.11
N ILE A 248 4.71 12.42 7.25
CA ILE A 248 3.76 12.72 6.16
C ILE A 248 3.86 14.19 5.74
N VAL A 249 3.95 15.12 6.70
CA VAL A 249 4.09 16.57 6.41
C VAL A 249 5.35 16.83 5.58
N ASP A 250 6.49 16.26 5.97
CA ASP A 250 7.74 16.40 5.23
C ASP A 250 7.64 15.80 3.82
N LEU A 251 7.07 14.59 3.68
CA LEU A 251 6.86 13.93 2.39
C LEU A 251 6.01 14.77 1.43
N ILE A 252 4.90 15.32 1.91
CA ILE A 252 4.01 16.17 1.10
C ILE A 252 4.71 17.46 0.72
N THR A 253 5.37 18.12 1.67
CA THR A 253 6.08 19.38 1.46
C THR A 253 7.18 19.24 0.41
N ARG A 254 7.88 18.09 0.39
CA ARG A 254 8.94 17.78 -0.59
C ARG A 254 8.40 17.15 -1.89
N GLY A 255 7.08 17.10 -2.10
CA GLY A 255 6.44 16.70 -3.36
C GLY A 255 6.30 15.20 -3.57
N ALA A 256 5.96 14.43 -2.55
CA ALA A 256 5.45 13.08 -2.71
C ALA A 256 4.10 13.11 -3.46
N ALA A 257 3.87 12.16 -4.37
CA ALA A 257 2.67 12.11 -5.20
C ALA A 257 1.40 11.75 -4.39
N GLY A 258 1.57 11.10 -3.25
CA GLY A 258 0.49 10.71 -2.35
C GLY A 258 1.00 9.90 -1.16
N ILE A 259 0.09 9.67 -0.24
CA ILE A 259 0.30 8.87 0.97
C ILE A 259 -0.64 7.67 0.96
N HIS A 260 -0.10 6.51 1.24
CA HIS A 260 -0.83 5.26 1.42
C HIS A 260 -0.65 4.78 2.85
N LEU A 261 -1.71 4.84 3.68
CA LEU A 261 -1.64 4.43 5.07
C LEU A 261 -1.94 2.95 5.24
N TYR A 262 -1.01 2.23 5.81
CA TYR A 262 -1.18 0.86 6.30
C TYR A 262 -1.97 0.89 7.62
N THR A 263 -3.30 0.84 7.52
CA THR A 263 -4.20 1.08 8.66
C THR A 263 -4.24 -0.07 9.67
N MET A 264 -3.79 -1.26 9.29
CA MET A 264 -3.93 -2.48 10.08
C MET A 264 -5.39 -2.73 10.53
N ASN A 265 -6.37 -2.33 9.70
CA ASN A 265 -7.80 -2.33 9.99
C ASN A 265 -8.21 -1.48 11.21
N HIS A 266 -7.42 -0.46 11.55
CA HIS A 266 -7.71 0.49 12.63
C HIS A 266 -8.02 1.88 12.08
N ALA A 267 -9.29 2.21 11.85
CA ALA A 267 -9.71 3.51 11.32
C ALA A 267 -9.27 4.69 12.20
N GLU A 268 -9.21 4.50 13.53
CA GLU A 268 -8.79 5.54 14.49
C GLU A 268 -7.43 6.17 14.14
N THR A 269 -6.50 5.39 13.66
CA THR A 269 -5.17 5.87 13.28
C THR A 269 -5.26 6.84 12.09
N ALA A 270 -6.02 6.46 11.06
CA ALA A 270 -6.25 7.31 9.88
C ALA A 270 -7.04 8.57 10.24
N ILE A 271 -8.06 8.47 11.10
CA ILE A 271 -8.87 9.59 11.59
C ILE A 271 -7.99 10.61 12.34
N ASN A 272 -7.15 10.15 13.26
CA ASN A 272 -6.26 11.05 14.00
C ASN A 272 -5.28 11.80 13.08
N ILE A 273 -4.71 11.12 12.07
CA ILE A 273 -3.85 11.74 11.07
C ILE A 273 -4.64 12.75 10.26
N GLN A 274 -5.81 12.37 9.73
CA GLN A 274 -6.66 13.25 8.93
C GLN A 274 -7.11 14.49 9.70
N ASN A 275 -7.47 14.36 10.98
CA ASN A 275 -7.85 15.49 11.83
C ASN A 275 -6.69 16.48 12.05
N THR A 276 -5.45 15.99 12.01
CA THR A 276 -4.27 16.81 12.22
C THR A 276 -3.80 17.51 10.93
N ILE A 277 -3.80 16.80 9.80
CA ILE A 277 -3.17 17.26 8.54
C ILE A 277 -4.07 17.15 7.31
N GLY A 278 -5.38 16.93 7.49
CA GLY A 278 -6.32 16.71 6.38
C GLY A 278 -6.38 17.83 5.35
N SER A 279 -6.12 19.07 5.78
CA SER A 279 -6.04 20.22 4.88
C SER A 279 -4.94 20.09 3.81
N LEU A 280 -3.92 19.28 4.04
CA LEU A 280 -2.84 19.05 3.05
C LEU A 280 -3.28 18.18 1.87
N PHE A 281 -4.38 17.42 2.02
CA PHE A 281 -4.95 16.55 0.99
C PHE A 281 -6.13 17.16 0.25
N ASN A 282 -6.74 18.22 0.79
CA ASN A 282 -7.94 18.83 0.22
C ASN A 282 -7.58 20.00 -0.70
N SER A 283 -8.20 20.07 -1.86
CA SER A 283 -8.13 21.28 -2.70
C SER A 283 -8.83 22.45 -1.98
N SER A 284 -8.26 23.65 -2.10
CA SER A 284 -8.80 24.89 -1.55
C SER A 284 -10.18 25.31 -2.11
N ALA A 285 -10.89 24.42 -2.79
CA ALA A 285 -12.19 24.67 -3.41
C ALA A 285 -13.36 24.77 -2.43
N GLN A 286 -13.15 24.60 -1.11
CA GLN A 286 -14.21 24.71 -0.09
C GLN A 286 -14.03 25.92 0.85
N LEU A 287 -13.15 26.88 0.57
CA LEU A 287 -12.98 28.07 1.39
C LEU A 287 -13.76 29.30 0.89
N ASN A 288 -14.75 29.09 0.03
CA ASN A 288 -15.69 30.16 -0.36
C ASN A 288 -17.12 29.71 -0.06
N ASN A 289 -17.50 29.76 1.21
CA ASN A 289 -18.88 29.95 1.66
C ASN A 289 -18.88 30.70 2.98
#